data_ba54d7fad8a55010a5bf621e4c1d5f61
#
_entry.id   ba54d7fad8a55010a5bf621e4c1d5f61
#
_cell.length_a   1.000
_cell.length_b   1.000
_cell.length_c   1.000
_cell.angle_alpha   90.00
_cell.angle_beta   90.00
_cell.angle_gamma   90.00
#
_symmetry.space_group_name_H-M   'P 1'
#
loop_
_entity.id
_entity.type
_entity.pdbx_description
1 polymer ?
#
loop_
_entity_poly.entity_id
_entity_poly.type
_entity_poly.pdbx_seq_one_letter_code
_entity_poly.pdbx_strand_id
1 'polypeptide(L)'
;MIEHSDYLMENDEETLRLEIKTDINAVYQQARWAGIKPGMRVLDIGCGPGKTTRALFDIIQPGGEAIGIDVAAERVAHANENYCKPGMRFELRDAREPLDDLGDFDFIWVRFLLEYHGSKAFQIVQQISRITKPGGIVCLIDLDY
;
A
#
# COMPACT_ATOMS: atom_id res chain seq x y z
N MET A 1 17.58 13.08 -18.75
CA MET A 1 16.76 13.50 -17.63
C MET A 1 15.37 13.84 -18.13
N ILE A 2 14.36 13.23 -17.54
CA ILE A 2 12.97 13.47 -17.91
C ILE A 2 12.55 14.85 -17.42
N GLU A 3 11.97 15.65 -18.31
CA GLU A 3 11.47 16.95 -17.93
C GLU A 3 10.25 16.80 -17.02
N HIS A 4 10.03 17.80 -16.15
CA HIS A 4 8.95 17.75 -15.16
C HIS A 4 7.56 17.55 -15.79
N SER A 5 7.30 18.16 -16.95
CA SER A 5 6.03 18.00 -17.67
C SER A 5 5.82 16.57 -18.16
N ASP A 6 6.87 15.95 -18.68
CA ASP A 6 6.81 14.56 -19.16
C ASP A 6 6.59 13.61 -18.00
N TYR A 7 7.21 13.88 -16.86
CA TYR A 7 7.02 13.10 -15.65
C TYR A 7 5.57 13.13 -15.16
N LEU A 8 4.91 14.28 -15.21
CA LEU A 8 3.51 14.40 -14.80
C LEU A 8 2.57 13.63 -15.72
N MET A 9 2.82 13.68 -17.05
CA MET A 9 2.05 12.90 -18.01
C MET A 9 2.24 11.41 -17.83
N GLU A 10 3.47 10.98 -17.60
CA GLU A 10 3.78 9.58 -17.32
C GLU A 10 3.07 9.09 -16.06
N ASN A 11 2.95 9.93 -15.04
CA ASN A 11 2.28 9.56 -13.79
C ASN A 11 0.78 9.29 -13.97
N ASP A 12 0.09 10.08 -14.81
CA ASP A 12 -1.33 9.87 -15.08
C ASP A 12 -1.55 8.57 -15.86
N GLU A 13 -0.72 8.32 -16.87
CA GLU A 13 -0.76 7.09 -17.64
C GLU A 13 -0.39 5.89 -16.76
N GLU A 14 0.62 6.06 -15.93
CA GLU A 14 1.06 5.03 -14.99
C GLU A 14 -0.04 4.67 -14.00
N THR A 15 -0.75 5.67 -13.47
CA THR A 15 -1.87 5.46 -12.54
C THR A 15 -2.96 4.62 -13.19
N LEU A 16 -3.37 4.97 -14.41
CA LEU A 16 -4.38 4.21 -15.14
C LEU A 16 -3.91 2.80 -15.45
N ARG A 17 -2.66 2.65 -15.86
CA ARG A 17 -2.08 1.34 -16.18
C ARG A 17 -2.05 0.44 -14.94
N LEU A 18 -1.66 0.96 -13.78
CA LEU A 18 -1.65 0.21 -12.52
C LEU A 18 -3.05 -0.20 -12.10
N GLU A 19 -4.03 0.69 -12.28
CA GLU A 19 -5.43 0.37 -12.00
C GLU A 19 -5.92 -0.82 -12.83
N ILE A 20 -5.61 -0.81 -14.13
CA ILE A 20 -6.03 -1.87 -15.05
C ILE A 20 -5.27 -3.18 -14.79
N LYS A 21 -3.98 -3.11 -14.50
CA LYS A 21 -3.13 -4.30 -14.34
C LYS A 21 -3.31 -5.03 -13.02
N THR A 22 -3.86 -4.37 -12.01
CA THR A 22 -4.00 -5.02 -10.70
C THR A 22 -4.98 -6.19 -10.77
N ASP A 23 -4.45 -7.39 -10.52
CA ASP A 23 -5.25 -8.61 -10.47
C ASP A 23 -5.80 -8.81 -9.06
N ILE A 24 -7.06 -8.48 -8.88
CA ILE A 24 -7.72 -8.54 -7.57
C ILE A 24 -7.80 -9.98 -7.04
N ASN A 25 -7.98 -10.96 -7.92
CA ASN A 25 -8.02 -12.35 -7.48
C ASN A 25 -6.67 -12.80 -6.89
N ALA A 26 -5.57 -12.37 -7.51
CA ALA A 26 -4.23 -12.64 -6.98
C ALA A 26 -4.03 -11.97 -5.62
N VAL A 27 -4.50 -10.74 -5.46
CA VAL A 27 -4.44 -10.04 -4.16
C VAL A 27 -5.20 -10.82 -3.10
N TYR A 28 -6.42 -11.25 -3.38
CA TYR A 28 -7.23 -12.03 -2.44
C TYR A 28 -6.54 -13.33 -2.05
N GLN A 29 -6.00 -14.06 -3.00
CA GLN A 29 -5.33 -15.34 -2.75
C GLN A 29 -4.08 -15.15 -1.90
N GLN A 30 -3.25 -14.18 -2.24
CA GLN A 30 -2.00 -13.91 -1.54
C GLN A 30 -2.26 -13.42 -0.11
N ALA A 31 -3.21 -12.51 0.06
CA ALA A 31 -3.53 -11.97 1.38
C ALA A 31 -4.09 -13.05 2.30
N ARG A 32 -5.00 -13.88 1.80
CA ARG A 32 -5.57 -14.99 2.57
C ARG A 32 -4.52 -16.02 2.95
N TRP A 33 -3.66 -16.36 2.01
CA TRP A 33 -2.54 -17.26 2.28
C TRP A 33 -1.62 -16.70 3.37
N ALA A 34 -1.37 -15.40 3.35
CA ALA A 34 -0.52 -14.73 4.34
C ALA A 34 -1.18 -14.64 5.72
N GLY A 35 -2.51 -14.80 5.81
CA GLY A 35 -3.19 -14.83 7.09
C GLY A 35 -4.05 -13.62 7.43
N ILE A 36 -4.43 -12.82 6.44
CA ILE A 36 -5.34 -11.68 6.66
C ILE A 36 -6.71 -12.17 7.14
N LYS A 37 -7.32 -11.44 8.08
CA LYS A 37 -8.59 -11.83 8.71
C LYS A 37 -9.51 -10.64 8.91
N PRO A 38 -10.84 -10.89 9.00
CA PRO A 38 -11.77 -9.82 9.37
C PRO A 38 -11.41 -9.16 10.69
N GLY A 39 -11.65 -7.85 10.77
CA GLY A 39 -11.38 -7.05 11.96
C GLY A 39 -9.95 -6.52 12.06
N MET A 40 -9.08 -6.93 11.18
CA MET A 40 -7.68 -6.45 11.21
C MET A 40 -7.54 -4.99 10.79
N ARG A 41 -6.49 -4.37 11.31
CA ARG A 41 -6.05 -3.05 10.88
C ARG A 41 -4.88 -3.22 9.92
N VAL A 42 -5.05 -2.73 8.69
CA VAL A 42 -4.16 -3.02 7.55
C VAL A 42 -3.52 -1.75 7.02
N LEU A 43 -2.23 -1.81 6.73
CA LEU A 43 -1.50 -0.77 6.02
C LEU A 43 -1.04 -1.31 4.67
N ASP A 44 -1.33 -0.57 3.61
CA ASP A 44 -0.88 -0.87 2.25
C ASP A 44 0.18 0.15 1.86
N ILE A 45 1.45 -0.25 1.86
CA ILE A 45 2.58 0.61 1.50
C ILE A 45 2.82 0.51 0.00
N GLY A 46 2.82 1.66 -0.66
CA GLY A 46 2.86 1.73 -2.12
C GLY A 46 1.49 1.40 -2.71
N CYS A 47 0.45 2.01 -2.17
CA CYS A 47 -0.93 1.66 -2.51
C CYS A 47 -1.32 2.00 -3.96
N GLY A 48 -0.55 2.85 -4.63
CA GLY A 48 -0.86 3.28 -5.98
C GLY A 48 -2.25 3.91 -6.07
N PRO A 49 -3.02 3.59 -7.11
CA PRO A 49 -4.35 4.18 -7.31
C PRO A 49 -5.43 3.66 -6.37
N GLY A 50 -5.13 2.72 -5.47
CA GLY A 50 -6.03 2.32 -4.40
C GLY A 50 -6.78 1.01 -4.59
N LYS A 51 -6.67 0.38 -5.74
CA LYS A 51 -7.42 -0.84 -6.05
C LYS A 51 -7.03 -2.01 -5.12
N THR A 52 -5.75 -2.16 -4.83
CA THR A 52 -5.25 -3.19 -3.91
C THR A 52 -5.75 -2.92 -2.49
N THR A 53 -5.67 -1.68 -2.03
CA THR A 53 -6.16 -1.29 -0.70
C THR A 53 -7.64 -1.62 -0.56
N ARG A 54 -8.44 -1.35 -1.58
CA ARG A 54 -9.87 -1.68 -1.59
C ARG A 54 -10.08 -3.19 -1.48
N ALA A 55 -9.30 -3.98 -2.19
CA ALA A 55 -9.39 -5.42 -2.12
C ALA A 55 -9.07 -5.94 -0.71
N LEU A 56 -8.02 -5.42 -0.10
CA LEU A 56 -7.65 -5.77 1.28
C LEU A 56 -8.75 -5.34 2.26
N PHE A 57 -9.31 -4.15 2.07
CA PHE A 57 -10.39 -3.66 2.91
C PHE A 57 -11.62 -4.58 2.88
N ASP A 58 -11.97 -5.07 1.72
CA ASP A 58 -13.13 -5.96 1.59
C ASP A 58 -12.93 -7.27 2.36
N ILE A 59 -11.72 -7.79 2.40
CA ILE A 59 -11.41 -9.04 3.12
C ILE A 59 -11.52 -8.86 4.64
N ILE A 60 -11.18 -7.69 5.16
CA ILE A 60 -11.12 -7.44 6.60
C ILE A 60 -12.44 -6.98 7.19
N GLN A 61 -13.50 -6.93 6.42
CA GLN A 61 -14.82 -6.62 6.96
C GLN A 61 -15.46 -7.88 7.54
N PRO A 62 -16.30 -7.76 8.59
CA PRO A 62 -16.66 -6.51 9.27
C PRO A 62 -15.60 -6.03 10.27
N GLY A 63 -15.59 -4.72 10.49
CA GLY A 63 -14.83 -4.11 11.58
C GLY A 63 -13.37 -3.79 11.30
N GLY A 64 -12.87 -4.15 10.13
CA GLY A 64 -11.49 -3.83 9.74
C GLY A 64 -11.31 -2.40 9.25
N GLU A 65 -10.08 -1.93 9.32
CA GLU A 65 -9.68 -0.59 8.87
C GLU A 65 -8.44 -0.72 7.97
N ALA A 66 -8.44 -0.02 6.84
CA ALA A 66 -7.32 -0.03 5.90
C ALA A 66 -6.83 1.39 5.63
N ILE A 67 -5.51 1.56 5.62
CA ILE A 67 -4.86 2.80 5.22
C ILE A 67 -3.90 2.48 4.08
N GLY A 68 -4.04 3.20 2.96
CA GLY A 68 -3.08 3.14 1.87
C GLY A 68 -2.17 4.35 1.88
N ILE A 69 -0.89 4.16 1.65
CA ILE A 69 0.07 5.26 1.54
C ILE A 69 0.88 5.12 0.24
N ASP A 70 1.21 6.26 -0.34
CA ASP A 70 2.03 6.33 -1.55
C ASP A 70 2.76 7.66 -1.57
N VAL A 71 3.88 7.73 -2.30
CA VAL A 71 4.68 8.96 -2.44
C VAL A 71 4.20 9.83 -3.61
N ALA A 72 3.35 9.30 -4.49
CA ALA A 72 2.87 10.00 -5.67
C ALA A 72 1.53 10.68 -5.37
N ALA A 73 1.52 12.02 -5.38
CA ALA A 73 0.34 12.81 -5.05
C ALA A 73 -0.84 12.49 -5.96
N GLU A 74 -0.60 12.27 -7.26
CA GLU A 74 -1.66 11.95 -8.24
C GLU A 74 -2.33 10.61 -7.91
N ARG A 75 -1.56 9.62 -7.48
CA ARG A 75 -2.11 8.31 -7.12
C ARG A 75 -2.95 8.39 -5.86
N VAL A 76 -2.47 9.12 -4.86
CA VAL A 76 -3.22 9.32 -3.62
C VAL A 76 -4.52 10.08 -3.89
N ALA A 77 -4.47 11.11 -4.74
CA ALA A 77 -5.67 11.86 -5.13
C ALA A 77 -6.69 10.96 -5.84
N HIS A 78 -6.24 10.14 -6.78
CA HIS A 78 -7.10 9.17 -7.48
C HIS A 78 -7.72 8.17 -6.49
N ALA A 79 -6.91 7.66 -5.57
CA ALA A 79 -7.38 6.70 -4.57
C ALA A 79 -8.45 7.31 -3.66
N ASN A 80 -8.23 8.52 -3.17
CA ASN A 80 -9.21 9.21 -2.34
C ASN A 80 -10.50 9.51 -3.11
N GLU A 81 -10.39 9.91 -4.37
CA GLU A 81 -11.55 10.20 -5.20
C GLU A 81 -12.41 8.96 -5.46
N ASN A 82 -11.79 7.81 -5.66
CA ASN A 82 -12.50 6.61 -6.10
C ASN A 82 -12.81 5.61 -4.99
N TYR A 83 -12.05 5.58 -3.90
CA TYR A 83 -12.13 4.51 -2.91
C TYR A 83 -12.30 4.96 -1.46
N CYS A 84 -12.03 6.22 -1.13
CA CYS A 84 -12.13 6.68 0.25
C CYS A 84 -13.54 6.51 0.81
N LYS A 85 -13.65 5.91 1.98
CA LYS A 85 -14.93 5.71 2.68
C LYS A 85 -14.66 5.40 4.15
N PRO A 86 -15.71 5.35 5.00
CA PRO A 86 -15.50 5.03 6.41
C PRO A 86 -14.72 3.72 6.58
N GLY A 87 -13.63 3.77 7.34
CA GLY A 87 -12.75 2.62 7.56
C GLY A 87 -11.64 2.45 6.51
N MET A 88 -11.63 3.25 5.45
CA MET A 88 -10.56 3.19 4.44
C MET A 88 -10.19 4.61 4.00
N ARG A 89 -8.89 4.93 4.11
CA ARG A 89 -8.37 6.22 3.68
C ARG A 89 -6.99 6.09 3.06
N PHE A 90 -6.56 7.14 2.38
CA PHE A 90 -5.27 7.18 1.68
C PHE A 90 -4.53 8.45 2.08
N GLU A 91 -3.22 8.31 2.29
CA GLU A 91 -2.36 9.44 2.68
C GLU A 91 -1.10 9.51 1.84
N LEU A 92 -0.69 10.73 1.53
CA LEU A 92 0.58 10.99 0.86
C LEU A 92 1.70 10.87 1.89
N ARG A 93 2.43 9.76 1.87
CA ARG A 93 3.49 9.48 2.84
C ARG A 93 4.67 8.81 2.16
N ASP A 94 5.84 9.08 2.69
CA ASP A 94 7.06 8.37 2.33
C ASP A 94 7.36 7.34 3.43
N ALA A 95 7.34 6.06 3.06
CA ALA A 95 7.53 4.97 4.01
C ALA A 95 8.94 4.91 4.62
N ARG A 96 9.88 5.72 4.12
CA ARG A 96 11.20 5.88 4.74
C ARG A 96 11.17 6.82 5.94
N GLU A 97 10.14 7.65 6.03
CA GLU A 97 9.93 8.60 7.12
C GLU A 97 9.08 7.98 8.22
N PRO A 98 9.08 8.56 9.44
CA PRO A 98 8.28 8.01 10.54
C PRO A 98 6.81 7.87 10.22
N LEU A 99 6.26 6.70 10.54
CA LEU A 99 4.86 6.35 10.36
C LEU A 99 4.15 6.11 11.69
N ASP A 100 4.81 6.45 12.81
CA ASP A 100 4.33 6.13 14.16
C ASP A 100 2.96 6.74 14.45
N ASP A 101 2.66 7.90 13.85
CA ASP A 101 1.38 8.58 14.02
C ASP A 101 0.19 7.82 13.42
N LEU A 102 0.45 6.88 12.51
CA LEU A 102 -0.61 6.05 11.94
C LEU A 102 -1.09 4.97 12.94
N GLY A 103 -0.32 4.72 13.98
CA GLY A 103 -0.62 3.68 14.96
C GLY A 103 -0.08 2.32 14.55
N ASP A 104 -0.50 1.27 15.24
CA ASP A 104 -0.01 -0.07 15.03
C ASP A 104 -0.95 -0.87 14.12
N PHE A 105 -0.37 -1.81 13.36
CA PHE A 105 -1.11 -2.60 12.38
C PHE A 105 -1.02 -4.09 12.67
N ASP A 106 -2.11 -4.80 12.33
CA ASP A 106 -2.17 -6.26 12.38
C ASP A 106 -1.56 -6.89 11.13
N PHE A 107 -1.65 -6.20 9.99
CA PHE A 107 -1.22 -6.70 8.70
C PHE A 107 -0.68 -5.55 7.86
N ILE A 108 0.54 -5.70 7.35
CA ILE A 108 1.17 -4.70 6.47
C ILE A 108 1.50 -5.36 5.14
N TRP A 109 0.97 -4.78 4.07
CA TRP A 109 1.17 -5.20 2.69
C TRP A 109 2.17 -4.27 2.03
N VAL A 110 3.26 -4.81 1.50
CA VAL A 110 4.31 -4.02 0.85
C VAL A 110 4.62 -4.62 -0.50
N ARG A 111 4.45 -3.84 -1.55
CA ARG A 111 4.77 -4.28 -2.91
C ARG A 111 6.07 -3.65 -3.38
N PHE A 112 6.89 -4.47 -4.05
CA PHE A 112 8.09 -4.02 -4.75
C PHE A 112 9.15 -3.38 -3.85
N LEU A 113 9.30 -3.88 -2.62
CA LEU A 113 10.32 -3.39 -1.69
C LEU A 113 11.73 -3.61 -2.24
N LEU A 114 11.97 -4.73 -2.92
CA LEU A 114 13.30 -5.05 -3.48
C LEU A 114 13.70 -4.16 -4.64
N GLU A 115 12.78 -3.39 -5.22
CA GLU A 115 13.11 -2.35 -6.19
C GLU A 115 13.91 -1.21 -5.55
N TYR A 116 13.77 -1.05 -4.24
CA TYR A 116 14.59 -0.11 -3.48
C TYR A 116 15.82 -0.85 -2.98
N HIS A 117 16.99 -0.41 -3.39
CA HIS A 117 18.25 -1.06 -3.02
C HIS A 117 18.87 -0.44 -1.78
N GLY A 118 19.51 -1.27 -0.96
CA GLY A 118 20.32 -0.83 0.16
C GLY A 118 19.56 -0.03 1.22
N SER A 119 19.97 1.22 1.44
CA SER A 119 19.46 2.03 2.55
C SER A 119 17.97 2.34 2.47
N LYS A 120 17.41 2.48 1.26
CA LYS A 120 15.98 2.78 1.11
C LYS A 120 15.12 1.62 1.61
N ALA A 121 15.44 0.39 1.22
CA ALA A 121 14.74 -0.78 1.69
C ALA A 121 14.88 -0.93 3.20
N PHE A 122 16.07 -0.72 3.73
CA PHE A 122 16.35 -0.80 5.15
C PHE A 122 15.54 0.23 5.95
N GLN A 123 15.46 1.47 5.46
CA GLN A 123 14.66 2.52 6.12
C GLN A 123 13.18 2.14 6.17
N ILE A 124 12.65 1.60 5.08
CA ILE A 124 11.26 1.16 5.03
C ILE A 124 11.01 0.03 6.03
N VAL A 125 11.89 -0.97 6.08
CA VAL A 125 11.78 -2.09 7.02
C VAL A 125 11.83 -1.60 8.47
N GLN A 126 12.68 -0.60 8.77
CA GLN A 126 12.73 -0.01 10.11
C GLN A 126 11.37 0.59 10.50
N GLN A 127 10.74 1.33 9.60
CA GLN A 127 9.42 1.92 9.89
C GLN A 127 8.36 0.85 10.07
N ILE A 128 8.37 -0.17 9.22
CA ILE A 128 7.43 -1.29 9.32
C ILE A 128 7.54 -1.97 10.69
N SER A 129 8.78 -2.23 11.15
CA SER A 129 8.98 -2.91 12.43
C SER A 129 8.43 -2.11 13.62
N ARG A 130 8.44 -0.79 13.53
CA ARG A 130 7.97 0.09 14.61
C ARG A 130 6.45 0.12 14.72
N ILE A 131 5.74 -0.16 13.65
CA ILE A 131 4.28 -0.03 13.58
C ILE A 131 3.56 -1.37 13.38
N THR A 132 4.28 -2.48 13.46
CA THR A 132 3.69 -3.81 13.42
C THR A 132 3.40 -4.26 14.84
N LYS A 133 2.15 -4.65 15.12
CA LYS A 133 1.77 -5.18 16.43
C LYS A 133 2.53 -6.48 16.71
N PRO A 134 2.79 -6.82 17.99
CA PRO A 134 3.29 -8.15 18.32
C PRO A 134 2.38 -9.24 17.73
N GLY A 135 2.98 -10.19 17.00
CA GLY A 135 2.22 -11.21 16.28
C GLY A 135 1.61 -10.75 14.97
N GLY A 136 1.84 -9.50 14.59
CA GLY A 136 1.37 -8.97 13.32
C GLY A 136 2.09 -9.59 12.12
N ILE A 137 1.49 -9.43 10.95
CA ILE A 137 1.94 -10.05 9.70
C ILE A 137 2.45 -8.97 8.75
N VAL A 138 3.63 -9.20 8.18
CA VAL A 138 4.17 -8.35 7.10
C VAL A 138 4.26 -9.22 5.83
N CYS A 139 3.54 -8.80 4.81
CA CYS A 139 3.52 -9.50 3.52
C CYS A 139 4.30 -8.69 2.50
N LEU A 140 5.46 -9.19 2.10
CA LEU A 140 6.33 -8.55 1.12
C LEU A 140 6.13 -9.21 -0.24
N ILE A 141 5.76 -8.43 -1.24
CA ILE A 141 5.52 -8.93 -2.59
C ILE A 141 6.42 -8.22 -3.57
N ASP A 142 7.21 -8.99 -4.28
CA ASP A 142 8.11 -8.50 -5.31
C ASP A 142 7.93 -9.27 -6.61
N LEU A 143 8.42 -8.69 -7.69
CA LEU A 143 8.42 -9.35 -8.99
C LEU A 143 9.61 -10.30 -9.06
N ASP A 144 9.35 -11.47 -9.60
CA ASP A 144 10.39 -12.42 -9.93
C ASP A 144 10.77 -12.20 -11.41
N TYR A 145 11.98 -11.72 -11.61
CA TYR A 145 12.51 -11.43 -12.95
C TYR A 145 13.33 -12.61 -13.51
#